data_3883c7f7c4549f37ccf251fc60f6ce10
#
_entry.id   3883c7f7c4549f37ccf251fc60f6ce10
#
_cell.length_a   1.000
_cell.length_b   1.000
_cell.length_c   1.000
_cell.angle_alpha   90.00
_cell.angle_beta   90.00
_cell.angle_gamma   90.00
#
_symmetry.space_group_name_H-M   'P 1'
#
loop_
_entity.id
_entity.type
_entity.pdbx_description
1 polymer ?
#
loop_
_entity_poly.entity_id
_entity_poly.type
_entity_poly.pdbx_seq_one_letter_code
_entity_poly.pdbx_strand_id
1 'polypeptide(L)'
;MKWQRPALLWTAVLAAGLGLWAGHRLTPAPEVQPSSPAPEAAPALPVLRPGDALPALVLPGIDGHALDVRQRFAGRPLLVNVWASWCGPCIDEMPELARFAEGQGAQGVQVLGLALDTPEDVQAFLQRVPVGYPIVIETPGPRDASVQLGNTQGLLPYSVLFDAQGRLVKAKLGPFAHGEIEDWAK
;
A
#
# COMPACT_ATOMS: atom_id res chain seq x y z
N MET A 1 -34.81 -31.41 -76.91
CA MET A 1 -33.74 -30.72 -76.13
C MET A 1 -33.58 -31.44 -74.84
N LYS A 2 -32.48 -32.14 -74.59
CA LYS A 2 -32.26 -33.08 -73.50
C LYS A 2 -31.70 -32.34 -72.27
N TRP A 3 -32.38 -32.40 -71.13
CA TRP A 3 -31.93 -31.93 -69.84
C TRP A 3 -30.87 -32.90 -69.30
N GLN A 4 -29.63 -32.46 -69.21
CA GLN A 4 -28.57 -33.18 -68.51
C GLN A 4 -27.88 -32.20 -67.55
N ARG A 5 -28.48 -31.91 -66.40
CA ARG A 5 -27.85 -31.10 -65.32
C ARG A 5 -28.31 -31.45 -63.90
N PRO A 6 -28.30 -32.71 -63.41
CA PRO A 6 -28.25 -32.82 -61.98
C PRO A 6 -27.02 -33.52 -61.40
N ALA A 7 -26.20 -34.23 -62.27
CA ALA A 7 -25.12 -35.04 -61.73
C ALA A 7 -23.90 -34.24 -61.16
N LEU A 8 -23.62 -33.04 -61.73
CA LEU A 8 -22.46 -32.23 -61.32
C LEU A 8 -22.63 -31.52 -59.99
N LEU A 9 -23.87 -31.26 -59.55
CA LEU A 9 -24.09 -30.58 -58.28
C LEU A 9 -23.93 -31.50 -57.07
N TRP A 10 -24.24 -32.78 -57.19
CA TRP A 10 -24.08 -33.76 -56.11
C TRP A 10 -22.62 -34.14 -55.85
N THR A 11 -21.76 -34.15 -56.85
CA THR A 11 -20.35 -34.43 -56.68
C THR A 11 -19.62 -33.31 -55.92
N ALA A 12 -20.02 -32.05 -56.16
CA ALA A 12 -19.44 -30.89 -55.46
C ALA A 12 -19.81 -30.87 -53.95
N VAL A 13 -21.03 -31.24 -53.60
CA VAL A 13 -21.47 -31.30 -52.19
C VAL A 13 -20.80 -32.42 -51.41
N LEU A 14 -20.60 -33.61 -52.03
CA LEU A 14 -19.90 -34.73 -51.41
C LEU A 14 -18.41 -34.45 -51.20
N ALA A 15 -17.77 -33.77 -52.16
CA ALA A 15 -16.35 -33.40 -52.04
C ALA A 15 -16.13 -32.34 -50.94
N ALA A 16 -17.05 -31.36 -50.77
CA ALA A 16 -17.00 -30.35 -49.72
C ALA A 16 -17.24 -30.99 -48.34
N GLY A 17 -18.18 -31.96 -48.24
CA GLY A 17 -18.48 -32.66 -46.96
C GLY A 17 -17.32 -33.52 -46.48
N LEU A 18 -16.65 -34.24 -47.38
CA LEU A 18 -15.49 -35.06 -47.04
C LEU A 18 -14.29 -34.20 -46.68
N GLY A 19 -14.07 -33.07 -47.35
CA GLY A 19 -12.99 -32.12 -47.01
C GLY A 19 -13.14 -31.50 -45.62
N LEU A 20 -14.36 -31.10 -45.26
CA LEU A 20 -14.65 -30.59 -43.91
C LEU A 20 -14.48 -31.65 -42.82
N TRP A 21 -14.90 -32.90 -43.08
CA TRP A 21 -14.76 -34.00 -42.12
C TRP A 21 -13.32 -34.43 -41.92
N ALA A 22 -12.53 -34.52 -42.99
CA ALA A 22 -11.11 -34.84 -42.93
C ALA A 22 -10.28 -33.69 -42.28
N GLY A 23 -10.61 -32.43 -42.61
CA GLY A 23 -9.96 -31.26 -42.00
C GLY A 23 -10.21 -31.16 -40.48
N HIS A 24 -11.38 -31.54 -39.98
CA HIS A 24 -11.70 -31.52 -38.56
C HIS A 24 -10.98 -32.62 -37.75
N ARG A 25 -10.56 -33.72 -38.42
CA ARG A 25 -9.83 -34.81 -37.77
C ARG A 25 -8.31 -34.61 -37.77
N LEU A 26 -7.79 -33.69 -38.62
CA LEU A 26 -6.36 -33.44 -38.77
C LEU A 26 -5.88 -32.19 -38.01
N THR A 27 -6.78 -31.38 -37.43
CA THR A 27 -6.37 -30.33 -36.52
C THR A 27 -6.03 -30.94 -35.18
N PRO A 28 -4.75 -30.96 -34.74
CA PRO A 28 -4.42 -31.34 -33.39
C PRO A 28 -5.16 -30.40 -32.44
N ALA A 29 -5.78 -30.95 -31.39
CA ALA A 29 -6.35 -30.14 -30.33
C ALA A 29 -5.26 -29.16 -29.84
N PRO A 30 -5.60 -27.88 -29.55
CA PRO A 30 -4.63 -26.97 -28.95
C PRO A 30 -4.08 -27.63 -27.69
N GLU A 31 -2.77 -27.92 -27.74
CA GLU A 31 -2.05 -28.42 -26.58
C GLU A 31 -2.19 -27.37 -25.49
N VAL A 32 -2.97 -27.66 -24.47
CA VAL A 32 -3.08 -26.82 -23.26
C VAL A 32 -1.70 -26.88 -22.61
N GLN A 33 -0.84 -25.91 -22.95
CA GLN A 33 0.40 -25.74 -22.23
C GLN A 33 0.06 -25.59 -20.76
N PRO A 34 0.69 -26.37 -19.87
CA PRO A 34 0.48 -26.18 -18.44
C PRO A 34 0.78 -24.71 -18.15
N SER A 35 -0.24 -23.99 -17.70
CA SER A 35 -0.11 -22.60 -17.28
C SER A 35 1.08 -22.52 -16.32
N SER A 36 2.03 -21.63 -16.63
CA SER A 36 3.12 -21.33 -15.71
C SER A 36 2.54 -21.21 -14.30
N PRO A 37 3.18 -21.80 -13.27
CA PRO A 37 2.69 -21.64 -11.92
C PRO A 37 2.47 -20.17 -11.65
N ALA A 38 1.28 -19.82 -11.19
CA ALA A 38 0.97 -18.47 -10.77
C ALA A 38 2.08 -18.00 -9.81
N PRO A 39 2.54 -16.74 -9.91
CA PRO A 39 3.54 -16.24 -8.97
C PRO A 39 3.10 -16.58 -7.55
N GLU A 40 3.92 -17.34 -6.85
CA GLU A 40 3.66 -17.70 -5.45
C GLU A 40 3.37 -16.40 -4.69
N ALA A 41 2.17 -16.27 -4.15
CA ALA A 41 1.76 -15.07 -3.44
C ALA A 41 2.79 -14.82 -2.32
N ALA A 42 3.43 -13.65 -2.37
CA ALA A 42 4.39 -13.27 -1.34
C ALA A 42 3.71 -13.44 0.04
N PRO A 43 4.41 -14.02 1.04
CA PRO A 43 3.82 -14.27 2.35
C PRO A 43 3.20 -12.99 2.89
N ALA A 44 1.97 -13.10 3.42
CA ALA A 44 1.28 -11.98 4.02
C ALA A 44 2.15 -11.39 5.14
N LEU A 45 2.22 -10.05 5.20
CA LEU A 45 2.92 -9.39 6.30
C LEU A 45 2.23 -9.74 7.62
N PRO A 46 2.97 -10.03 8.68
CA PRO A 46 2.37 -10.28 9.99
C PRO A 46 1.63 -9.02 10.44
N VAL A 47 0.40 -9.17 10.91
CA VAL A 47 -0.36 -8.07 11.51
C VAL A 47 0.32 -7.69 12.83
N LEU A 48 0.74 -6.45 12.95
CA LEU A 48 1.41 -5.92 14.14
C LEU A 48 0.44 -5.93 15.34
N ARG A 49 0.89 -6.42 16.48
CA ARG A 49 0.11 -6.54 17.72
C ARG A 49 0.79 -5.81 18.87
N PRO A 50 0.05 -5.36 19.89
CA PRO A 50 0.65 -4.79 21.08
C PRO A 50 1.76 -5.70 21.65
N GLY A 51 2.93 -5.11 21.92
CA GLY A 51 4.14 -5.80 22.33
C GLY A 51 5.10 -6.18 21.20
N ASP A 52 4.66 -6.15 19.95
CA ASP A 52 5.55 -6.41 18.81
C ASP A 52 6.55 -5.27 18.60
N ALA A 53 7.72 -5.62 18.09
CA ALA A 53 8.77 -4.63 17.85
C ALA A 53 8.46 -3.76 16.62
N LEU A 54 8.82 -2.46 16.70
CA LEU A 54 8.83 -1.56 15.56
C LEU A 54 9.55 -2.23 14.37
N PRO A 55 8.95 -2.30 13.18
CA PRO A 55 9.61 -2.83 11.99
C PRO A 55 10.91 -2.07 11.67
N ALA A 56 11.83 -2.72 10.96
CA ALA A 56 13.01 -2.04 10.44
C ALA A 56 12.60 -1.19 9.23
N LEU A 57 12.42 0.11 9.45
CA LEU A 57 12.02 1.06 8.42
C LEU A 57 13.17 2.02 8.14
N VAL A 58 13.63 2.02 6.89
CA VAL A 58 14.60 3.00 6.38
C VAL A 58 13.93 3.74 5.22
N LEU A 59 13.56 4.99 5.44
CA LEU A 59 12.72 5.78 4.54
C LEU A 59 13.38 7.11 4.22
N PRO A 60 13.17 7.68 3.03
CA PRO A 60 13.67 9.02 2.71
C PRO A 60 12.90 10.08 3.52
N GLY A 61 13.66 10.98 4.12
CA GLY A 61 13.13 12.23 4.67
C GLY A 61 12.76 13.23 3.58
N ILE A 62 12.17 14.35 3.96
CA ILE A 62 11.83 15.45 3.03
C ILE A 62 13.05 16.06 2.33
N ASP A 63 14.23 15.89 2.89
CA ASP A 63 15.53 16.30 2.34
C ASP A 63 16.14 15.24 1.40
N GLY A 64 15.45 14.09 1.21
CA GLY A 64 15.91 12.97 0.40
C GLY A 64 16.93 12.05 1.09
N HIS A 65 17.39 12.38 2.30
CA HIS A 65 18.30 11.51 3.04
C HIS A 65 17.56 10.34 3.69
N ALA A 66 18.18 9.16 3.66
CA ALA A 66 17.64 7.98 4.30
C ALA A 66 17.63 8.12 5.83
N LEU A 67 16.47 7.88 6.45
CA LEU A 67 16.27 7.90 7.88
C LEU A 67 15.94 6.50 8.36
N ASP A 68 16.79 5.93 9.22
CA ASP A 68 16.47 4.70 9.96
C ASP A 68 15.62 5.06 11.18
N VAL A 69 14.34 4.67 11.14
CA VAL A 69 13.35 5.03 12.17
C VAL A 69 13.74 4.47 13.54
N ARG A 70 14.21 3.20 13.59
CA ARG A 70 14.63 2.60 14.87
C ARG A 70 15.80 3.33 15.50
N GLN A 71 16.80 3.65 14.71
CA GLN A 71 18.01 4.33 15.18
C GLN A 71 17.71 5.77 15.60
N ARG A 72 16.95 6.49 14.78
CA ARG A 72 16.67 7.92 14.99
C ARG A 72 15.82 8.19 16.23
N PHE A 73 14.89 7.27 16.55
CA PHE A 73 13.89 7.45 17.61
C PHE A 73 14.11 6.52 18.82
N ALA A 74 15.27 5.89 18.94
CA ALA A 74 15.58 4.98 20.03
C ALA A 74 15.50 5.64 21.42
N GLY A 75 15.07 4.88 22.42
CA GLY A 75 15.12 5.26 23.85
C GLY A 75 14.00 6.20 24.32
N ARG A 76 13.05 6.58 23.44
CA ARG A 76 11.90 7.40 23.80
C ARG A 76 10.64 6.86 23.12
N PRO A 77 9.45 7.06 23.70
CA PRO A 77 8.22 6.70 23.03
C PRO A 77 8.10 7.40 21.66
N LEU A 78 7.55 6.71 20.68
CA LEU A 78 7.38 7.22 19.31
C LEU A 78 5.93 7.07 18.87
N LEU A 79 5.33 8.18 18.46
CA LEU A 79 4.07 8.22 17.73
C LEU A 79 4.39 8.37 16.23
N VAL A 80 3.96 7.40 15.44
CA VAL A 80 3.99 7.51 13.97
C VAL A 80 2.58 7.80 13.48
N ASN A 81 2.41 8.93 12.81
CA ASN A 81 1.16 9.30 12.15
C ASN A 81 1.30 9.14 10.64
N VAL A 82 0.45 8.29 10.06
CA VAL A 82 0.40 8.01 8.62
C VAL A 82 -0.63 8.92 7.98
N TRP A 83 -0.22 9.67 6.97
CA TRP A 83 -1.02 10.71 6.35
C TRP A 83 -0.72 10.85 4.84
N ALA A 84 -1.46 11.72 4.15
CA ALA A 84 -1.17 12.14 2.78
C ALA A 84 -1.65 13.59 2.54
N SER A 85 -1.06 14.29 1.58
CA SER A 85 -1.39 15.69 1.25
C SER A 85 -2.81 15.89 0.71
N TRP A 86 -3.41 14.84 0.18
CA TRP A 86 -4.80 14.79 -0.31
C TRP A 86 -5.83 14.32 0.72
N CYS A 87 -5.38 13.91 1.91
CA CYS A 87 -6.25 13.37 2.97
C CYS A 87 -6.77 14.51 3.85
N GLY A 88 -8.00 14.98 3.62
CA GLY A 88 -8.61 16.07 4.38
C GLY A 88 -8.56 15.90 5.90
N PRO A 89 -9.07 14.79 6.48
CA PRO A 89 -9.01 14.56 7.94
C PRO A 89 -7.59 14.50 8.50
N CYS A 90 -6.59 14.06 7.69
CA CYS A 90 -5.18 14.08 8.11
C CYS A 90 -4.68 15.53 8.27
N ILE A 91 -5.02 16.38 7.29
CA ILE A 91 -4.63 17.79 7.28
C ILE A 91 -5.24 18.52 8.49
N ASP A 92 -6.48 18.22 8.81
CA ASP A 92 -7.21 18.85 9.91
C ASP A 92 -6.58 18.56 11.29
N GLU A 93 -5.97 17.37 11.49
CA GLU A 93 -5.32 17.01 12.77
C GLU A 93 -3.85 17.47 12.87
N MET A 94 -3.17 17.78 11.76
CA MET A 94 -1.74 18.12 11.77
C MET A 94 -1.36 19.31 12.67
N PRO A 95 -2.14 20.39 12.78
CA PRO A 95 -1.83 21.48 13.71
C PRO A 95 -1.85 21.04 15.18
N GLU A 96 -2.67 20.05 15.52
CA GLU A 96 -2.73 19.52 16.88
C GLU A 96 -1.55 18.59 17.15
N LEU A 97 -1.21 17.72 16.19
CA LEU A 97 0.02 16.91 16.23
C LEU A 97 1.28 17.78 16.39
N ALA A 98 1.34 18.91 15.69
CA ALA A 98 2.47 19.84 15.80
C ALA A 98 2.57 20.45 17.22
N ARG A 99 1.46 20.93 17.75
CA ARG A 99 1.43 21.46 19.14
C ARG A 99 1.77 20.38 20.16
N PHE A 100 1.25 19.17 19.99
CA PHE A 100 1.60 18.04 20.85
C PHE A 100 3.11 17.75 20.78
N ALA A 101 3.70 17.68 19.60
CA ALA A 101 5.13 17.45 19.42
C ALA A 101 6.00 18.53 20.09
N GLU A 102 5.62 19.81 19.95
CA GLU A 102 6.30 20.96 20.57
C GLU A 102 6.21 20.92 22.09
N GLY A 103 5.08 20.45 22.63
CA GLY A 103 4.87 20.34 24.08
C GLY A 103 5.63 19.20 24.75
N GLN A 104 6.24 18.29 23.97
CA GLN A 104 6.96 17.15 24.52
C GLN A 104 8.35 17.55 25.04
N GLY A 105 8.62 17.25 26.30
CA GLY A 105 9.94 17.42 26.90
C GLY A 105 10.98 16.42 26.38
N ALA A 106 12.19 16.50 26.90
CA ALA A 106 13.32 15.67 26.47
C ALA A 106 13.07 14.15 26.58
N GLN A 107 12.18 13.71 27.46
CA GLN A 107 11.79 12.31 27.65
C GLN A 107 10.37 12.00 27.14
N GLY A 108 9.69 12.99 26.56
CA GLY A 108 8.33 12.84 26.07
C GLY A 108 8.24 12.06 24.76
N VAL A 109 7.03 11.93 24.25
CA VAL A 109 6.73 11.21 23.00
C VAL A 109 7.31 11.97 21.82
N GLN A 110 8.07 11.28 20.98
CA GLN A 110 8.54 11.79 19.70
C GLN A 110 7.42 11.62 18.66
N VAL A 111 7.28 12.53 17.71
CA VAL A 111 6.33 12.41 16.61
C VAL A 111 7.08 12.25 15.30
N LEU A 112 6.63 11.32 14.46
CA LEU A 112 7.07 11.09 13.09
C LEU A 112 5.86 11.09 12.18
N GLY A 113 5.85 11.92 11.15
CA GLY A 113 4.89 11.81 10.06
C GLY A 113 5.41 10.87 8.98
N LEU A 114 4.62 9.85 8.62
CA LEU A 114 4.84 9.00 7.47
C LEU A 114 3.86 9.42 6.36
N ALA A 115 4.38 10.12 5.36
CA ALA A 115 3.59 10.54 4.21
C ALA A 115 3.51 9.43 3.16
N LEU A 116 2.32 8.98 2.83
CA LEU A 116 2.05 8.08 1.70
C LEU A 116 1.68 8.92 0.47
N ASP A 117 2.72 9.46 -0.18
CA ASP A 117 2.54 10.43 -1.25
C ASP A 117 3.81 10.58 -2.09
N THR A 118 3.79 11.49 -3.09
CA THR A 118 5.00 11.86 -3.82
C THR A 118 5.82 12.90 -3.04
N PRO A 119 7.16 12.91 -3.19
CA PRO A 119 7.99 13.94 -2.57
C PRO A 119 7.59 15.36 -2.95
N GLU A 120 7.18 15.57 -4.20
CA GLU A 120 6.77 16.87 -4.75
C GLU A 120 5.52 17.38 -4.06
N ASP A 121 4.50 16.53 -3.91
CA ASP A 121 3.22 16.89 -3.28
C ASP A 121 3.39 17.16 -1.79
N VAL A 122 4.20 16.33 -1.10
CA VAL A 122 4.53 16.54 0.32
C VAL A 122 5.27 17.87 0.52
N GLN A 123 6.29 18.17 -0.31
CA GLN A 123 7.02 19.42 -0.21
C GLN A 123 6.12 20.64 -0.46
N ALA A 124 5.30 20.59 -1.52
CA ALA A 124 4.35 21.66 -1.83
C ALA A 124 3.31 21.87 -0.72
N PHE A 125 2.88 20.78 -0.07
CA PHE A 125 1.97 20.83 1.07
C PHE A 125 2.64 21.48 2.29
N LEU A 126 3.82 21.03 2.69
CA LEU A 126 4.54 21.52 3.87
C LEU A 126 5.00 22.98 3.77
N GLN A 127 5.13 23.52 2.56
CA GLN A 127 5.33 24.97 2.36
C GLN A 127 4.12 25.80 2.82
N ARG A 128 2.91 25.23 2.76
CA ARG A 128 1.66 25.89 3.18
C ARG A 128 1.26 25.57 4.62
N VAL A 129 1.57 24.36 5.05
CA VAL A 129 1.25 23.84 6.40
C VAL A 129 2.53 23.27 7.01
N PRO A 130 3.43 24.13 7.52
CA PRO A 130 4.66 23.67 8.14
C PRO A 130 4.40 22.93 9.44
N VAL A 131 5.13 21.85 9.68
CA VAL A 131 5.13 21.09 10.94
C VAL A 131 6.52 21.04 11.56
N GLY A 132 6.61 21.02 12.89
CA GLY A 132 7.88 21.03 13.62
C GLY A 132 8.47 19.63 13.88
N TYR A 133 7.85 18.56 13.40
CA TYR A 133 8.32 17.19 13.59
C TYR A 133 8.82 16.58 12.28
N PRO A 134 9.71 15.56 12.35
CA PRO A 134 10.24 14.89 11.17
C PRO A 134 9.15 14.25 10.30
N ILE A 135 9.37 14.32 8.99
CA ILE A 135 8.53 13.66 7.98
C ILE A 135 9.40 12.72 7.16
N VAL A 136 8.91 11.51 6.94
CA VAL A 136 9.43 10.54 5.97
C VAL A 136 8.37 10.29 4.89
N ILE A 137 8.81 9.90 3.70
CA ILE A 137 7.94 9.77 2.54
C ILE A 137 8.07 8.38 1.96
N GLU A 138 6.96 7.79 1.56
CA GLU A 138 6.93 6.54 0.82
C GLU A 138 5.77 6.52 -0.17
N THR A 139 6.00 5.92 -1.33
CA THR A 139 4.94 5.68 -2.31
C THR A 139 3.97 4.63 -1.78
N PRO A 140 2.64 4.88 -1.80
CA PRO A 140 1.65 3.90 -1.37
C PRO A 140 1.76 2.57 -2.11
N GLY A 141 1.63 1.46 -1.40
CA GLY A 141 1.73 0.14 -1.99
C GLY A 141 1.27 -0.98 -1.06
N PRO A 142 1.11 -2.20 -1.57
CA PRO A 142 0.55 -3.31 -0.78
C PRO A 142 1.46 -3.79 0.36
N ARG A 143 2.69 -3.29 0.43
CA ARG A 143 3.70 -3.63 1.44
C ARG A 143 4.44 -2.40 1.96
N ASP A 144 3.88 -1.20 1.80
CA ASP A 144 4.48 0.03 2.30
C ASP A 144 4.64 0.02 3.84
N ALA A 145 5.35 0.99 4.36
CA ALA A 145 5.63 1.08 5.79
C ALA A 145 4.36 1.15 6.64
N SER A 146 3.28 1.76 6.14
CA SER A 146 2.03 1.83 6.89
C SER A 146 1.41 0.43 7.08
N VAL A 147 1.48 -0.41 6.05
CA VAL A 147 1.03 -1.82 6.13
C VAL A 147 1.90 -2.60 7.11
N GLN A 148 3.23 -2.38 7.11
CA GLN A 148 4.14 -2.96 8.08
C GLN A 148 3.86 -2.48 9.51
N LEU A 149 3.35 -1.26 9.68
CA LEU A 149 2.91 -0.69 10.96
C LEU A 149 1.49 -1.12 11.37
N GLY A 150 0.83 -1.97 10.57
CA GLY A 150 -0.48 -2.55 10.90
C GLY A 150 -1.67 -1.92 10.17
N ASN A 151 -1.48 -0.92 9.32
CA ASN A 151 -2.54 -0.32 8.50
C ASN A 151 -2.87 -1.22 7.29
N THR A 152 -3.34 -2.42 7.55
CA THR A 152 -3.63 -3.42 6.49
C THR A 152 -4.79 -3.03 5.58
N GLN A 153 -5.59 -2.05 5.97
CA GLN A 153 -6.71 -1.53 5.17
C GLN A 153 -6.31 -0.34 4.30
N GLY A 154 -5.11 0.24 4.50
CA GLY A 154 -4.65 1.42 3.77
C GLY A 154 -5.50 2.68 4.00
N LEU A 155 -6.18 2.77 5.14
CA LEU A 155 -7.05 3.91 5.48
C LEU A 155 -6.27 5.00 6.24
N LEU A 156 -6.60 6.26 6.00
CA LEU A 156 -5.93 7.43 6.58
C LEU A 156 -6.92 8.37 7.29
N PRO A 157 -6.45 9.09 8.34
CA PRO A 157 -5.17 8.93 9.00
C PRO A 157 -5.08 7.64 9.82
N TYR A 158 -3.85 7.17 10.06
CA TYR A 158 -3.59 6.02 10.91
C TYR A 158 -2.42 6.35 11.84
N SER A 159 -2.58 6.12 13.14
CA SER A 159 -1.55 6.43 14.13
C SER A 159 -1.17 5.21 14.94
N VAL A 160 0.12 5.05 15.23
CA VAL A 160 0.65 3.99 16.09
C VAL A 160 1.58 4.58 17.14
N LEU A 161 1.49 4.07 18.35
CA LEU A 161 2.34 4.46 19.47
C LEU A 161 3.23 3.28 19.87
N PHE A 162 4.53 3.54 19.91
CA PHE A 162 5.55 2.65 20.44
C PHE A 162 6.10 3.19 21.76
N ASP A 163 6.43 2.31 22.68
CA ASP A 163 7.12 2.67 23.92
C ASP A 163 8.62 2.99 23.68
N ALA A 164 9.34 3.35 24.75
CA ALA A 164 10.76 3.68 24.69
C ALA A 164 11.65 2.48 24.30
N GLN A 165 11.15 1.26 24.38
CA GLN A 165 11.81 0.04 23.94
C GLN A 165 11.46 -0.31 22.49
N GLY A 166 10.66 0.54 21.81
CA GLY A 166 10.21 0.30 20.45
C GLY A 166 9.17 -0.82 20.34
N ARG A 167 8.38 -1.07 21.40
CA ARG A 167 7.28 -2.03 21.38
C ARG A 167 5.97 -1.33 21.09
N LEU A 168 5.15 -1.89 20.23
CA LEU A 168 3.82 -1.36 19.93
C LEU A 168 2.98 -1.36 21.20
N VAL A 169 2.45 -0.18 21.55
CA VAL A 169 1.51 0.01 22.65
C VAL A 169 0.08 -0.09 22.14
N LYS A 170 -0.25 0.72 21.14
CA LYS A 170 -1.60 0.82 20.56
C LYS A 170 -1.59 1.48 19.20
N ALA A 171 -2.69 1.31 18.48
CA ALA A 171 -2.94 1.94 17.20
C ALA A 171 -4.33 2.57 17.14
N LYS A 172 -4.51 3.57 16.29
CA LYS A 172 -5.78 4.26 16.04
C LYS A 172 -5.96 4.46 14.55
N LEU A 173 -7.11 4.10 14.06
CA LEU A 173 -7.59 4.45 12.73
C LEU A 173 -8.53 5.66 12.85
N GLY A 174 -8.35 6.63 11.97
CA GLY A 174 -9.11 7.88 11.95
C GLY A 174 -8.43 9.01 12.75
N PRO A 175 -8.89 10.25 12.57
CA PRO A 175 -8.27 11.42 13.15
C PRO A 175 -8.43 11.48 14.68
N PHE A 176 -7.53 12.21 15.33
CA PHE A 176 -7.71 12.61 16.72
C PHE A 176 -8.78 13.70 16.82
N ALA A 177 -9.67 13.56 17.81
CA ALA A 177 -10.52 14.66 18.23
C ALA A 177 -9.68 15.73 18.93
N HIS A 178 -10.19 16.95 19.00
CA HIS A 178 -9.48 18.04 19.67
C HIS A 178 -9.17 17.69 21.13
N GLY A 179 -7.89 17.78 21.53
CA GLY A 179 -7.40 17.43 22.87
C GLY A 179 -7.29 15.93 23.16
N GLU A 180 -7.61 15.07 22.22
CA GLU A 180 -7.57 13.60 22.42
C GLU A 180 -6.13 13.07 22.49
N ILE A 181 -5.22 13.67 21.73
CA ILE A 181 -3.88 13.13 21.54
C ILE A 181 -3.06 13.08 22.83
N GLU A 182 -3.22 14.08 23.72
CA GLU A 182 -2.52 14.14 25.00
C GLU A 182 -2.88 12.97 25.92
N ASP A 183 -4.13 12.55 25.91
CA ASP A 183 -4.60 11.40 26.71
C ASP A 183 -4.32 10.08 25.98
N TRP A 184 -4.43 10.09 24.66
CA TRP A 184 -4.18 8.89 23.88
C TRP A 184 -2.69 8.53 23.84
N ALA A 185 -1.77 9.47 23.90
CA ALA A 185 -0.33 9.20 23.84
C ALA A 185 0.34 8.89 25.20
N LYS A 186 -0.46 8.73 26.28
CA LYS A 186 0.02 8.32 27.61
C LYS A 186 0.29 6.85 27.76
#